data_3813fef953cc71e6fc2113ff7798a009
#
_entry.id   3813fef953cc71e6fc2113ff7798a009
#
_cell.length_a   1.000
_cell.length_b   1.000
_cell.length_c   1.000
_cell.angle_alpha   90.00
_cell.angle_beta   90.00
_cell.angle_gamma   90.00
#
_symmetry.space_group_name_H-M   'P 1'
#
loop_
_entity.id
_entity.type
_entity.pdbx_description
1 polymer ?
#
loop_
_entity_poly.entity_id
_entity_poly.type
_entity_poly.pdbx_seq_one_letter_code
_entity_poly.pdbx_strand_id
1 'polypeptide(L)'
;MHSGCFATTPKAAAEVVWSFVTGDLMLARTEVMDLDEEVYLKGEWKVRMYGEAFTPASPRWMQGAKEQVQRESEEETLEAMSSHIGNLVEENPELMIIWGSGGTLRQMCKLLGYESTLLGIDIQHNGMMHKDLNEQGLLEIISQHQGKKLLLLSPMGGQGFLIGRGNLQLSPNVLREIGIENILGIATPAKLLGLSEVRIDTGEEELDREIRDRKYLKLLQGYRTTRVIRVATD
;
A
#
# COMPACT_ATOMS: atom_id res chain seq x y z
N MET A 1 -12.43 -11.65 1.89
CA MET A 1 -12.01 -11.40 0.50
C MET A 1 -11.26 -10.10 0.46
N HIS A 2 -10.05 -10.11 -0.09
CA HIS A 2 -9.09 -8.99 -0.01
C HIS A 2 -8.83 -8.34 -1.37
N SER A 3 -9.54 -8.77 -2.42
CA SER A 3 -9.35 -8.27 -3.79
C SER A 3 -10.19 -7.05 -4.10
N GLY A 4 -9.63 -6.12 -4.88
CA GLY A 4 -10.36 -5.00 -5.45
C GLY A 4 -11.38 -5.37 -6.54
N CYS A 5 -11.44 -6.66 -6.93
CA CYS A 5 -12.40 -7.16 -7.92
C CYS A 5 -13.81 -7.44 -7.35
N PHE A 6 -14.00 -7.34 -6.04
CA PHE A 6 -15.29 -7.58 -5.40
C PHE A 6 -15.99 -6.28 -5.04
N ALA A 7 -17.27 -6.21 -5.38
CA ALA A 7 -18.12 -5.11 -4.92
C ALA A 7 -18.36 -5.19 -3.42
N THR A 8 -18.48 -4.03 -2.78
CA THR A 8 -18.65 -3.92 -1.32
C THR A 8 -20.00 -4.41 -0.83
N THR A 9 -21.03 -4.37 -1.68
CA THR A 9 -22.39 -4.83 -1.39
C THR A 9 -23.03 -5.45 -2.62
N PRO A 10 -24.07 -6.30 -2.46
CA PRO A 10 -24.83 -6.82 -3.61
C PRO A 10 -25.43 -5.72 -4.49
N LYS A 11 -25.86 -4.61 -3.90
CA LYS A 11 -26.34 -3.44 -4.63
C LYS A 11 -25.26 -2.81 -5.49
N ALA A 12 -24.09 -2.57 -4.93
CA ALA A 12 -22.94 -2.04 -5.67
C ALA A 12 -22.52 -3.00 -6.81
N ALA A 13 -22.57 -4.32 -6.59
CA ALA A 13 -22.32 -5.29 -7.63
C ALA A 13 -23.32 -5.17 -8.79
N ALA A 14 -24.60 -5.02 -8.49
CA ALA A 14 -25.64 -4.85 -9.50
C ALA A 14 -25.46 -3.55 -10.30
N GLU A 15 -25.12 -2.45 -9.65
CA GLU A 15 -24.84 -1.16 -10.30
C GLU A 15 -23.63 -1.27 -11.25
N VAL A 16 -22.55 -1.93 -10.81
CA VAL A 16 -21.35 -2.15 -11.63
C VAL A 16 -21.68 -3.03 -12.85
N VAL A 17 -22.42 -4.13 -12.65
CA VAL A 17 -22.83 -5.01 -13.75
C VAL A 17 -23.72 -4.27 -14.74
N TRP A 18 -24.68 -3.48 -14.26
CA TRP A 18 -25.55 -2.68 -15.11
C TRP A 18 -24.75 -1.68 -15.95
N SER A 19 -23.88 -0.91 -15.32
CA SER A 19 -23.02 0.08 -16.01
C SER A 19 -22.07 -0.59 -17.01
N PHE A 20 -21.62 -1.81 -16.72
CA PHE A 20 -20.80 -2.57 -17.67
C PHE A 20 -21.60 -3.03 -18.91
N VAL A 21 -22.81 -3.54 -18.68
CA VAL A 21 -23.70 -4.00 -19.77
C VAL A 21 -24.17 -2.83 -20.65
N THR A 22 -24.38 -1.65 -20.06
CA THR A 22 -24.78 -0.44 -20.81
C THR A 22 -23.61 0.25 -21.52
N GLY A 23 -22.39 -0.24 -21.33
CA GLY A 23 -21.20 0.28 -22.02
C GLY A 23 -20.53 1.48 -21.31
N ASP A 24 -20.94 1.77 -20.08
CA ASP A 24 -20.38 2.87 -19.28
C ASP A 24 -19.05 2.50 -18.61
N LEU A 25 -18.75 1.20 -18.54
CA LEU A 25 -17.52 0.66 -17.93
C LEU A 25 -16.73 -0.17 -18.92
N MET A 26 -15.41 -0.15 -18.78
CA MET A 26 -14.45 -1.00 -19.49
C MET A 26 -13.86 -2.05 -18.56
N LEU A 27 -13.18 -3.05 -19.13
CA LEU A 27 -12.43 -4.04 -18.35
C LEU A 27 -11.03 -3.51 -18.01
N ALA A 28 -10.68 -3.56 -16.74
CA ALA A 28 -9.35 -3.28 -16.25
C ALA A 28 -8.76 -4.51 -15.55
N ARG A 29 -7.44 -4.65 -15.58
CA ARG A 29 -6.74 -5.68 -14.81
C ARG A 29 -6.75 -5.32 -13.32
N THR A 30 -6.99 -6.32 -12.50
CA THR A 30 -6.91 -6.22 -11.05
C THR A 30 -6.37 -7.50 -10.42
N GLU A 31 -5.74 -7.37 -9.28
CA GLU A 31 -5.22 -8.51 -8.52
C GLU A 31 -6.36 -9.26 -7.82
N VAL A 32 -6.33 -10.59 -7.90
CA VAL A 32 -7.23 -11.48 -7.15
C VAL A 32 -6.49 -11.98 -5.93
N MET A 33 -6.86 -11.44 -4.77
CA MET A 33 -6.24 -11.75 -3.49
C MET A 33 -7.26 -12.34 -2.54
N ASP A 34 -6.89 -13.42 -1.86
CA ASP A 34 -7.71 -13.99 -0.79
C ASP A 34 -6.83 -14.68 0.26
N LEU A 35 -7.45 -15.09 1.34
CA LEU A 35 -6.80 -15.81 2.41
C LEU A 35 -6.30 -17.17 1.90
N ASP A 36 -5.10 -17.55 2.31
CA ASP A 36 -4.60 -18.91 2.11
C ASP A 36 -5.26 -19.82 3.15
N GLU A 37 -6.28 -20.58 2.69
CA GLU A 37 -7.08 -21.43 3.60
C GLU A 37 -6.24 -22.50 4.30
N GLU A 38 -5.21 -23.04 3.66
CA GLU A 38 -4.36 -24.09 4.23
C GLU A 38 -3.52 -23.52 5.40
N VAL A 39 -3.12 -22.27 5.31
CA VAL A 39 -2.36 -21.57 6.35
C VAL A 39 -3.30 -21.08 7.43
N TYR A 40 -4.49 -20.60 7.07
CA TYR A 40 -5.51 -20.16 8.00
C TYR A 40 -6.00 -21.31 8.92
N LEU A 41 -6.17 -22.52 8.40
CA LEU A 41 -6.53 -23.69 9.19
C LEU A 41 -5.46 -24.09 10.23
N LYS A 42 -4.23 -23.61 10.06
CA LYS A 42 -3.13 -23.78 11.03
C LYS A 42 -3.05 -22.64 12.05
N GLY A 43 -4.02 -21.71 12.03
CA GLY A 43 -4.07 -20.57 12.94
C GLY A 43 -3.20 -19.38 12.50
N GLU A 44 -2.66 -19.40 11.30
CA GLU A 44 -1.86 -18.32 10.76
C GLU A 44 -2.67 -17.50 9.74
N TRP A 45 -2.48 -16.17 9.74
CA TRP A 45 -3.13 -15.29 8.78
C TRP A 45 -2.18 -14.99 7.62
N LYS A 46 -2.52 -15.50 6.43
CA LYS A 46 -1.74 -15.25 5.22
C LYS A 46 -2.64 -14.94 4.04
N VAL A 47 -2.48 -13.75 3.47
CA VAL A 47 -3.14 -13.38 2.22
C VAL A 47 -2.28 -13.83 1.06
N ARG A 48 -2.88 -14.49 0.08
CA ARG A 48 -2.22 -15.00 -1.12
C ARG A 48 -2.80 -14.34 -2.35
N MET A 49 -1.93 -13.99 -3.29
CA MET A 49 -2.32 -13.60 -4.62
C MET A 49 -2.59 -14.86 -5.46
N TYR A 50 -3.81 -15.02 -5.93
CA TYR A 50 -4.22 -16.16 -6.76
C TYR A 50 -4.06 -15.88 -8.25
N GLY A 51 -3.90 -14.64 -8.64
CA GLY A 51 -3.70 -14.23 -10.01
C GLY A 51 -4.20 -12.83 -10.30
N GLU A 52 -4.40 -12.56 -11.58
CA GLU A 52 -5.01 -11.32 -12.07
C GLU A 52 -6.32 -11.65 -12.78
N ALA A 53 -7.29 -10.77 -12.66
CA ALA A 53 -8.57 -10.86 -13.36
C ALA A 53 -8.90 -9.52 -14.02
N PHE A 54 -9.84 -9.57 -14.95
CA PHE A 54 -10.44 -8.37 -15.51
C PHE A 54 -11.69 -7.99 -14.70
N THR A 55 -11.78 -6.75 -14.31
CA THR A 55 -12.94 -6.20 -13.60
C THR A 55 -13.46 -4.97 -14.32
N PRO A 56 -14.77 -4.68 -14.27
CA PRO A 56 -15.31 -3.45 -14.81
C PRO A 56 -14.70 -2.20 -14.16
N ALA A 57 -14.27 -1.26 -14.99
CA ALA A 57 -13.70 0.03 -14.55
C ALA A 57 -14.24 1.16 -15.43
N SER A 58 -14.29 2.38 -14.87
CA SER A 58 -14.83 3.52 -15.58
C SER A 58 -13.94 3.95 -16.76
N PRO A 59 -14.50 4.12 -17.97
CA PRO A 59 -13.74 4.57 -19.14
C PRO A 59 -13.18 5.99 -18.99
N ARG A 60 -13.70 6.79 -18.08
CA ARG A 60 -13.18 8.15 -17.81
C ARG A 60 -11.72 8.15 -17.39
N TRP A 61 -11.20 7.00 -16.99
CA TRP A 61 -9.85 6.81 -16.51
C TRP A 61 -8.97 6.00 -17.46
N MET A 62 -9.56 5.49 -18.58
CA MET A 62 -8.87 4.60 -19.52
C MET A 62 -9.00 5.14 -20.95
N GLN A 63 -8.07 5.98 -21.37
CA GLN A 63 -7.91 6.31 -22.78
C GLN A 63 -6.74 5.51 -23.36
N GLY A 64 -7.02 4.57 -24.26
CA GLY A 64 -6.08 3.57 -24.77
C GLY A 64 -4.79 4.09 -25.42
N ALA A 65 -4.76 5.32 -25.93
CA ALA A 65 -3.53 5.98 -26.38
C ALA A 65 -2.68 6.50 -25.21
N LYS A 66 -3.25 6.59 -24.00
CA LYS A 66 -2.54 7.00 -22.78
C LYS A 66 -1.96 5.83 -22.01
N GLU A 67 -2.35 4.58 -22.26
CA GLU A 67 -1.83 3.43 -21.52
C GLU A 67 -0.32 3.24 -21.69
N GLN A 68 0.22 3.43 -22.88
CA GLN A 68 1.65 3.31 -23.12
C GLN A 68 2.42 4.49 -22.50
N VAL A 69 1.92 5.70 -22.70
CA VAL A 69 2.45 6.93 -22.08
C VAL A 69 2.30 6.93 -20.56
N GLN A 70 1.22 6.36 -20.03
CA GLN A 70 1.03 6.20 -18.58
C GLN A 70 1.94 5.14 -17.97
N ARG A 71 2.24 4.04 -18.66
CA ARG A 71 3.19 3.02 -18.19
C ARG A 71 4.61 3.55 -18.17
N GLU A 72 5.05 4.21 -19.24
CA GLU A 72 6.37 4.87 -19.29
C GLU A 72 6.49 5.94 -18.18
N SER A 73 5.46 6.76 -17.99
CA SER A 73 5.39 7.76 -16.91
C SER A 73 5.29 7.13 -15.51
N GLU A 74 4.72 5.93 -15.38
CA GLU A 74 4.65 5.22 -14.10
C GLU A 74 6.00 4.61 -13.72
N GLU A 75 6.74 4.04 -14.66
CA GLU A 75 8.10 3.53 -14.44
C GLU A 75 9.06 4.66 -14.04
N GLU A 76 9.06 5.77 -14.77
CA GLU A 76 9.86 6.96 -14.44
C GLU A 76 9.49 7.51 -13.04
N THR A 77 8.21 7.50 -12.69
CA THR A 77 7.74 7.92 -11.37
C THR A 77 8.25 7.00 -10.27
N LEU A 78 8.22 5.69 -10.50
CA LEU A 78 8.73 4.70 -9.55
C LEU A 78 10.24 4.83 -9.37
N GLU A 79 10.98 5.04 -10.45
CA GLU A 79 12.41 5.31 -10.40
C GLU A 79 12.72 6.59 -9.61
N ALA A 80 11.96 7.66 -9.85
CA ALA A 80 12.12 8.93 -9.16
C ALA A 80 11.84 8.81 -7.65
N MET A 81 10.76 8.10 -7.27
CA MET A 81 10.45 7.82 -5.86
C MET A 81 11.50 6.93 -5.21
N SER A 82 11.95 5.88 -5.92
CA SER A 82 12.99 4.98 -5.42
C SER A 82 14.31 5.71 -5.20
N SER A 83 14.72 6.56 -6.14
CA SER A 83 15.92 7.39 -6.01
C SER A 83 15.84 8.33 -4.81
N HIS A 84 14.64 8.89 -4.53
CA HIS A 84 14.45 9.70 -3.33
C HIS A 84 14.63 8.89 -2.04
N ILE A 85 14.05 7.70 -1.96
CA ILE A 85 14.22 6.82 -0.79
C ILE A 85 15.66 6.35 -0.66
N GLY A 86 16.33 6.00 -1.77
CA GLY A 86 17.75 5.66 -1.79
C GLY A 86 18.63 6.77 -1.19
N ASN A 87 18.42 8.00 -1.63
CA ASN A 87 19.14 9.17 -1.10
C ASN A 87 18.89 9.38 0.39
N LEU A 88 17.66 9.13 0.88
CA LEU A 88 17.37 9.22 2.32
C LEU A 88 18.16 8.18 3.13
N VAL A 89 18.36 6.98 2.58
CA VAL A 89 19.18 5.93 3.22
C VAL A 89 20.67 6.32 3.19
N GLU A 90 21.16 6.83 2.07
CA GLU A 90 22.54 7.27 1.94
C GLU A 90 22.89 8.45 2.87
N GLU A 91 21.97 9.43 2.98
CA GLU A 91 22.11 10.57 3.87
C GLU A 91 21.96 10.20 5.35
N ASN A 92 21.30 9.09 5.66
CA ASN A 92 21.03 8.60 7.01
C ASN A 92 21.31 7.10 7.11
N PRO A 93 22.57 6.67 7.28
CA PRO A 93 22.92 5.24 7.31
C PRO A 93 22.19 4.43 8.39
N GLU A 94 21.82 5.06 9.49
CA GLU A 94 21.07 4.45 10.60
C GLU A 94 19.54 4.42 10.33
N LEU A 95 19.07 4.88 9.16
CA LEU A 95 17.64 4.87 8.86
C LEU A 95 17.15 3.44 8.66
N MET A 96 16.16 3.04 9.46
CA MET A 96 15.42 1.80 9.27
C MET A 96 14.20 2.06 8.39
N ILE A 97 14.07 1.33 7.29
CA ILE A 97 12.89 1.38 6.43
C ILE A 97 12.04 0.15 6.65
N ILE A 98 10.78 0.37 6.96
CA ILE A 98 9.76 -0.67 7.04
C ILE A 98 8.95 -0.59 5.73
N TRP A 99 9.07 -1.61 4.91
CA TRP A 99 8.39 -1.75 3.63
C TRP A 99 7.04 -2.43 3.84
N GLY A 100 5.96 -1.72 3.54
CA GLY A 100 4.62 -2.28 3.51
C GLY A 100 4.39 -3.24 2.34
N SER A 101 3.24 -3.88 2.34
CA SER A 101 2.82 -4.77 1.26
C SER A 101 2.43 -4.03 -0.02
N GLY A 102 2.52 -4.71 -1.16
CA GLY A 102 2.01 -4.25 -2.44
C GLY A 102 3.04 -4.11 -3.55
N GLY A 103 2.56 -4.22 -4.80
CA GLY A 103 3.40 -4.25 -6.00
C GLY A 103 4.25 -2.98 -6.20
N THR A 104 3.70 -1.81 -5.87
CA THR A 104 4.41 -0.52 -5.96
C THR A 104 5.66 -0.51 -5.08
N LEU A 105 5.50 -0.87 -3.81
CA LEU A 105 6.61 -0.90 -2.85
C LEU A 105 7.64 -1.98 -3.20
N ARG A 106 7.17 -3.16 -3.64
CA ARG A 106 8.06 -4.22 -4.11
C ARG A 106 8.91 -3.78 -5.31
N GLN A 107 8.31 -3.08 -6.26
CA GLN A 107 9.02 -2.59 -7.45
C GLN A 107 10.04 -1.51 -7.07
N MET A 108 9.67 -0.57 -6.19
CA MET A 108 10.61 0.43 -5.65
C MET A 108 11.78 -0.22 -4.91
N CYS A 109 11.51 -1.21 -4.06
CA CYS A 109 12.53 -1.96 -3.34
C CYS A 109 13.50 -2.65 -4.30
N LYS A 110 12.97 -3.26 -5.37
CA LYS A 110 13.80 -3.90 -6.43
C LYS A 110 14.69 -2.88 -7.16
N LEU A 111 14.18 -1.68 -7.45
CA LEU A 111 14.98 -0.61 -8.07
C LEU A 111 16.14 -0.14 -7.18
N LEU A 112 16.02 -0.30 -5.86
CA LEU A 112 17.10 -0.05 -4.89
C LEU A 112 18.04 -1.24 -4.71
N GLY A 113 17.87 -2.32 -5.46
CA GLY A 113 18.74 -3.51 -5.41
C GLY A 113 18.38 -4.50 -4.31
N TYR A 114 17.21 -4.37 -3.69
CA TYR A 114 16.71 -5.28 -2.67
C TYR A 114 15.54 -6.12 -3.17
N GLU A 115 15.32 -7.25 -2.52
CA GLU A 115 14.14 -8.08 -2.76
C GLU A 115 13.21 -8.03 -1.54
N SER A 116 12.01 -7.50 -1.73
CA SER A 116 10.94 -7.51 -0.74
C SER A 116 9.85 -8.52 -1.09
N THR A 117 9.03 -8.85 -0.10
CA THR A 117 7.83 -9.67 -0.30
C THR A 117 6.71 -8.85 -0.94
N LEU A 118 5.77 -9.52 -1.62
CA LEU A 118 4.63 -8.83 -2.22
C LEU A 118 3.56 -8.48 -1.18
N LEU A 119 3.34 -9.37 -0.22
CA LEU A 119 2.23 -9.30 0.74
C LEU A 119 2.68 -9.15 2.20
N GLY A 120 3.95 -9.41 2.48
CA GLY A 120 4.54 -9.29 3.81
C GLY A 120 4.92 -7.86 4.15
N ILE A 121 5.36 -7.68 5.39
CA ILE A 121 6.03 -6.48 5.87
C ILE A 121 7.50 -6.82 6.04
N ASP A 122 8.36 -6.02 5.43
CA ASP A 122 9.79 -6.25 5.42
C ASP A 122 10.54 -5.09 6.07
N ILE A 123 11.67 -5.36 6.70
CA ILE A 123 12.53 -4.31 7.28
C ILE A 123 13.87 -4.29 6.55
N GLN A 124 14.26 -3.12 6.07
CA GLN A 124 15.58 -2.83 5.52
C GLN A 124 16.35 -1.99 6.55
N HIS A 125 17.50 -2.50 6.98
CA HIS A 125 18.39 -1.80 7.89
C HIS A 125 19.82 -2.28 7.73
N ASN A 126 20.81 -1.38 7.74
CA ASN A 126 22.24 -1.68 7.60
C ASN A 126 22.58 -2.58 6.40
N GLY A 127 21.94 -2.35 5.25
CA GLY A 127 22.13 -3.14 4.03
C GLY A 127 21.53 -4.55 4.07
N MET A 128 20.87 -4.93 5.14
CA MET A 128 20.17 -6.21 5.27
C MET A 128 18.66 -6.05 5.08
N MET A 129 18.02 -7.12 4.61
CA MET A 129 16.57 -7.20 4.45
C MET A 129 16.02 -8.37 5.28
N HIS A 130 15.16 -8.05 6.25
CA HIS A 130 14.37 -9.00 7.00
C HIS A 130 12.99 -9.10 6.36
N LYS A 131 12.62 -10.30 5.90
CA LYS A 131 11.45 -10.49 5.05
C LYS A 131 10.28 -11.15 5.77
N ASP A 132 9.06 -10.79 5.36
CA ASP A 132 7.80 -11.45 5.76
C ASP A 132 7.63 -11.54 7.28
N LEU A 133 7.82 -10.41 7.94
CA LEU A 133 7.76 -10.33 9.39
C LEU A 133 6.30 -10.29 9.87
N ASN A 134 6.01 -11.09 10.88
CA ASN A 134 4.79 -10.97 11.67
C ASN A 134 4.93 -9.85 12.72
N GLU A 135 3.87 -9.58 13.48
CA GLU A 135 3.88 -8.57 14.54
C GLU A 135 5.04 -8.72 15.52
N GLN A 136 5.27 -9.94 16.00
CA GLN A 136 6.33 -10.21 16.97
C GLN A 136 7.72 -9.93 16.39
N GLY A 137 8.01 -10.41 15.18
CA GLY A 137 9.28 -10.14 14.50
C GLY A 137 9.51 -8.66 14.22
N LEU A 138 8.45 -7.90 13.88
CA LEU A 138 8.50 -6.46 13.76
C LEU A 138 8.89 -5.79 15.08
N LEU A 139 8.19 -6.11 16.16
CA LEU A 139 8.45 -5.55 17.49
C LEU A 139 9.86 -5.85 17.99
N GLU A 140 10.33 -7.09 17.80
CA GLU A 140 11.70 -7.50 18.20
C GLU A 140 12.77 -6.66 17.52
N ILE A 141 12.63 -6.38 16.21
CA ILE A 141 13.63 -5.61 15.47
C ILE A 141 13.48 -4.12 15.76
N ILE A 142 12.24 -3.59 15.72
CA ILE A 142 11.96 -2.16 15.83
C ILE A 142 12.30 -1.63 17.23
N SER A 143 12.00 -2.39 18.30
CA SER A 143 12.27 -1.97 19.68
C SER A 143 13.77 -1.87 20.02
N GLN A 144 14.60 -2.64 19.34
CA GLN A 144 16.05 -2.60 19.51
C GLN A 144 16.71 -1.43 18.77
N HIS A 145 15.99 -0.83 17.80
CA HIS A 145 16.51 0.24 16.96
C HIS A 145 16.24 1.62 17.57
N GLN A 146 17.32 2.33 17.90
CA GLN A 146 17.25 3.67 18.49
C GLN A 146 17.32 4.81 17.45
N GLY A 147 17.60 4.48 16.18
CA GLY A 147 17.68 5.44 15.09
C GLY A 147 16.31 5.85 14.51
N LYS A 148 16.36 6.60 13.42
CA LYS A 148 15.17 7.00 12.68
C LYS A 148 14.51 5.79 12.02
N LYS A 149 13.19 5.76 12.05
CA LYS A 149 12.34 4.76 11.42
C LYS A 149 11.49 5.43 10.34
N LEU A 150 11.22 4.75 9.24
CA LEU A 150 10.33 5.23 8.17
C LEU A 150 9.48 4.06 7.68
N LEU A 151 8.17 4.16 7.88
CA LEU A 151 7.18 3.20 7.39
C LEU A 151 6.64 3.66 6.03
N LEU A 152 6.92 2.88 5.00
CA LEU A 152 6.42 3.11 3.64
C LEU A 152 5.16 2.28 3.40
N LEU A 153 4.06 2.94 3.07
CA LEU A 153 2.78 2.29 2.80
C LEU A 153 2.21 2.75 1.46
N SER A 154 1.64 1.85 0.70
CA SER A 154 0.92 2.20 -0.53
C SER A 154 -0.57 1.95 -0.36
N PRO A 155 -1.44 2.91 -0.73
CA PRO A 155 -2.88 2.70 -0.65
C PRO A 155 -3.31 1.47 -1.43
N MET A 156 -4.10 0.61 -0.80
CA MET A 156 -4.53 -0.66 -1.38
C MET A 156 -5.86 -0.54 -2.09
N GLY A 157 -5.87 -1.00 -3.35
CA GLY A 157 -7.06 -1.13 -4.17
C GLY A 157 -7.86 0.18 -4.33
N GLY A 158 -9.04 0.08 -4.92
CA GLY A 158 -9.97 1.21 -5.09
C GLY A 158 -10.62 1.72 -3.80
N GLN A 159 -10.35 1.09 -2.64
CA GLN A 159 -10.93 1.48 -1.35
C GLN A 159 -10.05 2.45 -0.55
N GLY A 160 -8.79 2.65 -0.95
CA GLY A 160 -7.90 3.63 -0.33
C GLY A 160 -7.38 3.28 1.06
N PHE A 161 -7.46 2.01 1.49
CA PHE A 161 -6.88 1.62 2.78
C PHE A 161 -5.36 1.76 2.75
N LEU A 162 -4.82 2.52 3.68
CA LEU A 162 -3.39 2.63 3.92
C LEU A 162 -2.93 1.71 5.05
N ILE A 163 -3.75 1.59 6.10
CA ILE A 163 -3.56 0.70 7.24
C ILE A 163 -4.83 -0.11 7.46
N GLY A 164 -4.67 -1.39 7.84
CA GLY A 164 -5.74 -2.32 8.19
C GLY A 164 -5.85 -3.47 7.21
N ARG A 165 -6.54 -3.30 6.12
CA ARG A 165 -6.74 -4.38 5.14
C ARG A 165 -5.42 -4.70 4.42
N GLY A 166 -4.95 -5.96 4.59
CA GLY A 166 -3.78 -6.50 3.90
C GLY A 166 -2.43 -6.21 4.55
N ASN A 167 -2.41 -5.54 5.71
CA ASN A 167 -1.20 -5.30 6.49
C ASN A 167 -1.45 -5.35 8.00
N LEU A 168 -2.21 -6.35 8.44
CA LEU A 168 -2.61 -6.55 9.85
C LEU A 168 -1.41 -6.77 10.79
N GLN A 169 -0.24 -7.11 10.26
CA GLN A 169 1.02 -7.18 11.01
C GLN A 169 1.43 -5.83 11.61
N LEU A 170 0.94 -4.73 11.01
CA LEU A 170 1.08 -3.38 11.55
C LEU A 170 0.02 -3.12 12.62
N SER A 171 0.13 -3.90 13.70
CA SER A 171 -0.75 -3.75 14.87
C SER A 171 -0.60 -2.37 15.52
N PRO A 172 -1.52 -1.98 16.42
CA PRO A 172 -1.37 -0.75 17.19
C PRO A 172 -0.04 -0.64 17.93
N ASN A 173 0.47 -1.76 18.49
CA ASN A 173 1.76 -1.78 19.17
C ASN A 173 2.92 -1.49 18.22
N VAL A 174 2.93 -2.10 17.04
CA VAL A 174 3.94 -1.85 15.99
C VAL A 174 3.89 -0.40 15.53
N LEU A 175 2.70 0.13 15.27
CA LEU A 175 2.53 1.51 14.82
C LEU A 175 2.97 2.54 15.86
N ARG A 176 2.72 2.30 17.15
CA ARG A 176 3.22 3.16 18.24
C ARG A 176 4.73 3.10 18.35
N GLU A 177 5.32 1.92 18.21
CA GLU A 177 6.78 1.75 18.26
C GLU A 177 7.49 2.42 17.07
N ILE A 178 6.85 2.47 15.90
CA ILE A 178 7.34 3.20 14.74
C ILE A 178 7.16 4.70 14.91
N GLY A 179 6.03 5.12 15.44
CA GLY A 179 5.56 6.51 15.50
C GLY A 179 4.75 6.90 14.26
N ILE A 180 3.56 7.49 14.47
CA ILE A 180 2.63 7.85 13.38
C ILE A 180 3.23 8.94 12.46
N GLU A 181 4.12 9.78 12.98
CA GLU A 181 4.84 10.81 12.24
C GLU A 181 5.83 10.24 11.22
N ASN A 182 6.22 8.98 11.40
CA ASN A 182 7.18 8.27 10.55
C ASN A 182 6.49 7.49 9.43
N ILE A 183 5.19 7.68 9.22
CA ILE A 183 4.44 7.07 8.12
C ILE A 183 4.52 7.96 6.88
N LEU A 184 5.00 7.38 5.78
CA LEU A 184 5.01 8.00 4.46
C LEU A 184 4.23 7.12 3.49
N GLY A 185 3.15 7.66 2.96
CA GLY A 185 2.42 7.00 1.88
C GLY A 185 3.20 7.06 0.56
N ILE A 186 3.06 6.05 -0.26
CA ILE A 186 3.67 5.95 -1.59
C ILE A 186 2.54 5.72 -2.60
N ALA A 187 2.39 6.62 -3.55
CA ALA A 187 1.37 6.45 -4.58
C ALA A 187 1.81 7.11 -5.89
N THR A 188 1.71 6.37 -6.99
CA THR A 188 1.89 6.94 -8.32
C THR A 188 0.77 7.93 -8.64
N PRO A 189 1.01 8.93 -9.51
CA PRO A 189 -0.04 9.86 -9.93
C PRO A 189 -1.29 9.16 -10.46
N ALA A 190 -1.13 8.03 -11.14
CA ALA A 190 -2.25 7.22 -11.63
C ALA A 190 -3.13 6.68 -10.48
N LYS A 191 -2.52 6.20 -9.40
CA LYS A 191 -3.27 5.77 -8.19
C LYS A 191 -4.00 6.94 -7.53
N LEU A 192 -3.38 8.12 -7.53
CA LEU A 192 -3.94 9.31 -6.90
C LEU A 192 -5.14 9.92 -7.66
N LEU A 193 -5.30 9.63 -8.94
CA LEU A 193 -6.46 10.09 -9.71
C LEU A 193 -7.77 9.50 -9.21
N GLY A 194 -7.75 8.26 -8.73
CA GLY A 194 -8.92 7.56 -8.18
C GLY A 194 -9.06 7.66 -6.66
N LEU A 195 -8.15 8.38 -5.98
CA LEU A 195 -8.06 8.40 -4.52
C LEU A 195 -8.35 9.80 -3.98
N SER A 196 -9.52 9.99 -3.37
CA SER A 196 -9.91 11.25 -2.71
C SER A 196 -9.42 11.33 -1.26
N GLU A 197 -9.32 10.18 -0.61
CA GLU A 197 -8.95 10.06 0.80
C GLU A 197 -8.30 8.69 1.07
N VAL A 198 -7.55 8.58 2.14
CA VAL A 198 -7.01 7.30 2.64
C VAL A 198 -7.79 6.86 3.87
N ARG A 199 -7.92 5.53 4.03
CA ARG A 199 -8.61 4.90 5.15
C ARG A 199 -7.62 4.25 6.09
N ILE A 200 -7.93 4.34 7.37
CA ILE A 200 -7.14 3.77 8.47
C ILE A 200 -8.06 2.90 9.32
N ASP A 201 -7.59 1.69 9.58
CA ASP A 201 -8.25 0.73 10.45
C ASP A 201 -7.15 -0.09 11.15
N THR A 202 -6.67 0.41 12.28
CA THR A 202 -5.61 -0.25 13.07
C THR A 202 -6.16 -1.38 13.95
N GLY A 203 -7.49 -1.46 14.09
CA GLY A 203 -8.18 -2.32 15.04
C GLY A 203 -8.26 -1.73 16.45
N GLU A 204 -7.77 -0.50 16.66
CA GLU A 204 -7.88 0.22 17.92
C GLU A 204 -8.42 1.65 17.69
N GLU A 205 -9.60 1.93 18.21
CA GLU A 205 -10.32 3.19 17.94
C GLU A 205 -9.56 4.44 18.40
N GLU A 206 -8.79 4.34 19.48
CA GLU A 206 -8.02 5.47 20.02
C GLU A 206 -6.88 5.86 19.06
N LEU A 207 -6.15 4.88 18.55
CA LEU A 207 -5.08 5.11 17.58
C LEU A 207 -5.63 5.59 16.23
N ASP A 208 -6.75 5.00 15.78
CA ASP A 208 -7.43 5.44 14.58
C ASP A 208 -7.86 6.91 14.68
N ARG A 209 -8.39 7.32 15.83
CA ARG A 209 -8.77 8.71 16.11
C ARG A 209 -7.55 9.62 16.09
N GLU A 210 -6.45 9.22 16.75
CA GLU A 210 -5.20 9.99 16.75
C GLU A 210 -4.69 10.24 15.32
N ILE A 211 -4.73 9.22 14.44
CA ILE A 211 -4.32 9.37 13.05
C ILE A 211 -5.31 10.26 12.27
N ARG A 212 -6.62 10.09 12.49
CA ARG A 212 -7.68 10.90 11.85
C ARG A 212 -7.61 12.37 12.27
N ASP A 213 -7.25 12.66 13.50
CA ASP A 213 -7.11 14.03 14.02
C ASP A 213 -6.00 14.82 13.33
N ARG A 214 -5.04 14.14 12.70
CA ARG A 214 -4.04 14.76 11.81
C ARG A 214 -4.66 15.28 10.52
N LYS A 215 -5.86 14.83 10.14
CA LYS A 215 -6.65 15.19 8.96
C LYS A 215 -6.01 14.84 7.62
N TYR A 216 -4.69 14.87 7.53
CA TYR A 216 -3.94 14.66 6.29
C TYR A 216 -2.70 13.81 6.54
N LEU A 217 -2.38 12.97 5.57
CA LEU A 217 -1.12 12.25 5.48
C LEU A 217 -0.34 12.68 4.24
N LYS A 218 0.97 12.50 4.28
CA LYS A 218 1.86 12.79 3.13
C LYS A 218 1.97 11.54 2.26
N LEU A 219 1.86 11.73 0.95
CA LEU A 219 2.12 10.72 -0.06
C LEU A 219 3.26 11.19 -0.96
N LEU A 220 4.30 10.39 -1.08
CA LEU A 220 5.35 10.59 -2.08
C LEU A 220 4.80 10.17 -3.46
N GLN A 221 4.95 11.01 -4.46
CA GLN A 221 4.47 10.78 -5.84
C GLN A 221 5.53 11.03 -6.91
N GLY A 222 6.76 11.32 -6.51
CA GLY A 222 7.90 11.59 -7.38
C GLY A 222 9.14 11.94 -6.57
N TYR A 223 10.24 12.29 -7.24
CA TYR A 223 11.47 12.69 -6.56
C TYR A 223 11.24 13.96 -5.73
N ARG A 224 11.40 13.85 -4.40
CA ARG A 224 11.14 14.95 -3.42
C ARG A 224 9.76 15.61 -3.56
N THR A 225 8.84 14.96 -4.27
CA THR A 225 7.52 15.52 -4.51
C THR A 225 6.48 14.78 -3.69
N THR A 226 5.88 15.47 -2.74
CA THR A 226 4.83 14.94 -1.89
C THR A 226 3.51 15.65 -2.14
N ARG A 227 2.43 14.90 -1.99
CA ARG A 227 1.06 15.41 -1.93
C ARG A 227 0.48 15.10 -0.56
N VAL A 228 -0.32 16.00 -0.03
CA VAL A 228 -1.15 15.71 1.14
C VAL A 228 -2.48 15.12 0.70
N ILE A 229 -2.91 14.07 1.36
CA ILE A 229 -4.20 13.43 1.13
C ILE A 229 -4.99 13.41 2.42
N ARG A 230 -6.31 13.58 2.30
CA ARG A 230 -7.21 13.55 3.44
C ARG A 230 -7.27 12.14 4.04
N VAL A 231 -7.35 12.05 5.37
CA VAL A 231 -7.72 10.81 6.07
C VAL A 231 -9.24 10.78 6.22
N ALA A 232 -9.85 9.65 5.86
CA ALA A 232 -11.29 9.44 6.01
C ALA A 232 -11.70 9.56 7.48
N THR A 233 -12.89 10.08 7.72
CA THR A 233 -13.43 10.31 9.07
C THR A 233 -14.38 9.22 9.55
N ASP A 234 -14.78 8.30 8.66
CA ASP A 234 -15.72 7.19 8.87
C ASP A 234 -15.04 5.82 8.85
#